data_b74d12b7a0b9378dbb3fe024680458f5
#
_entry.id   b74d12b7a0b9378dbb3fe024680458f5
#
_cell.length_a   1.000
_cell.length_b   1.000
_cell.length_c   1.000
_cell.angle_alpha   90.00
_cell.angle_beta   90.00
_cell.angle_gamma   90.00
#
_symmetry.space_group_name_H-M   'P 1'
#
loop_
_entity.id
_entity.type
_entity.pdbx_description
1 polymer ?
#
loop_
_entity_poly.entity_id
_entity_poly.type
_entity_poly.pdbx_seq_one_letter_code
_entity_poly.pdbx_strand_id
1 'polypeptide(L)'
;PERWVLTHGHAPTGWRCLADPQAIHGMADVQYLMVEGGAETARAFLAAGLVDRLMLYRAPIEIGGDLPALPELTAERLEHSGDWALTERRQLGSDTLEVYERQPCSLE
;
A
#
# COMPACT_ATOMS: atom_id res chain seq x y z
N PRO A 1 3.49 -17.54 7.48
CA PRO A 1 3.16 -16.91 6.20
C PRO A 1 4.38 -16.85 5.28
N GLU A 2 4.15 -16.95 4.00
CA GLU A 2 5.20 -16.83 3.01
C GLU A 2 5.68 -15.38 2.93
N ARG A 3 6.97 -15.21 2.73
CA ARG A 3 7.59 -13.90 2.58
C ARG A 3 8.12 -13.74 1.16
N TRP A 4 7.77 -12.63 0.55
CA TRP A 4 8.16 -12.29 -0.81
C TRP A 4 8.84 -10.93 -0.83
N VAL A 5 9.81 -10.77 -1.70
CA VAL A 5 10.48 -9.50 -1.90
C VAL A 5 10.38 -9.10 -3.37
N LEU A 6 9.98 -7.85 -3.60
CA LEU A 6 9.91 -7.27 -4.94
C LEU A 6 11.33 -6.88 -5.36
N THR A 7 11.90 -7.65 -6.27
CA THR A 7 13.27 -7.42 -6.72
C THR A 7 13.54 -8.13 -8.04
N HIS A 8 14.47 -7.57 -8.80
CA HIS A 8 15.03 -8.23 -9.98
C HIS A 8 16.32 -8.99 -9.66
N GLY A 9 16.80 -8.89 -8.43
CA GLY A 9 18.01 -9.57 -7.96
C GLY A 9 17.71 -10.85 -7.23
N HIS A 10 18.48 -11.11 -6.20
CA HIS A 10 18.34 -12.32 -5.39
C HIS A 10 17.55 -12.03 -4.12
N ALA A 11 16.67 -12.94 -3.77
CA ALA A 11 15.94 -12.85 -2.51
C ALA A 11 16.84 -13.31 -1.35
N PRO A 12 16.67 -12.70 -0.15
CA PRO A 12 17.32 -13.22 1.05
C PRO A 12 16.86 -14.66 1.35
N THR A 13 17.66 -15.37 2.12
CA THR A 13 17.33 -16.75 2.53
C THR A 13 15.96 -16.75 3.26
N GLY A 14 15.07 -17.64 2.84
CA GLY A 14 13.73 -17.74 3.41
C GLY A 14 12.70 -16.85 2.73
N TRP A 15 13.09 -16.08 1.73
CA TRP A 15 12.21 -15.22 0.97
C TRP A 15 12.09 -15.68 -0.46
N ARG A 16 10.96 -15.43 -1.08
CA ARG A 16 10.76 -15.67 -2.50
C ARG A 16 10.82 -14.35 -3.27
N CYS A 17 11.20 -14.44 -4.54
CA CYS A 17 11.29 -13.26 -5.40
C CYS A 17 9.97 -12.98 -6.10
N LEU A 18 9.63 -11.69 -6.18
CA LEU A 18 8.54 -11.18 -7.00
C LEU A 18 9.17 -10.17 -7.96
N ALA A 19 9.16 -10.47 -9.25
CA ALA A 19 9.86 -9.65 -10.24
C ALA A 19 9.18 -8.31 -10.49
N ASP A 20 7.85 -8.30 -10.46
CA ASP A 20 7.05 -7.09 -10.61
C ASP A 20 5.72 -7.26 -9.87
N PRO A 21 4.97 -6.16 -9.64
CA PRO A 21 3.71 -6.26 -8.90
C PRO A 21 2.69 -7.19 -9.55
N GLN A 22 2.63 -7.25 -10.87
CA GLN A 22 1.67 -8.07 -11.60
C GLN A 22 1.89 -9.55 -11.39
N ALA A 23 3.10 -9.96 -10.99
CA ALA A 23 3.42 -11.36 -10.74
C ALA A 23 2.63 -11.95 -9.57
N ILE A 24 1.95 -11.13 -8.76
CA ILE A 24 1.09 -11.63 -7.68
C ILE A 24 -0.04 -12.52 -8.21
N HIS A 25 -0.45 -12.32 -9.45
CA HIS A 25 -1.50 -13.14 -10.05
C HIS A 25 -1.08 -14.59 -10.25
N GLY A 26 0.22 -14.85 -10.23
CA GLY A 26 0.75 -16.21 -10.31
C GLY A 26 0.89 -16.91 -8.96
N MET A 27 0.59 -16.25 -7.85
CA MET A 27 0.67 -16.85 -6.53
C MET A 27 -0.50 -17.81 -6.31
N ALA A 28 -0.19 -19.07 -6.04
CA ALA A 28 -1.20 -20.09 -5.79
C ALA A 28 -1.74 -19.98 -4.36
N ASP A 29 -3.03 -20.16 -4.20
CA ASP A 29 -3.70 -20.26 -2.90
C ASP A 29 -3.56 -19.04 -2.01
N VAL A 30 -3.31 -17.87 -2.59
CA VAL A 30 -3.21 -16.61 -1.85
C VAL A 30 -4.52 -15.83 -2.02
N GLN A 31 -5.20 -15.58 -0.91
CA GLN A 31 -6.43 -14.78 -0.88
C GLN A 31 -6.15 -13.35 -0.44
N TYR A 32 -5.20 -13.17 0.46
CA TYR A 32 -4.84 -11.87 1.01
C TYR A 32 -3.34 -11.69 0.91
N LEU A 33 -2.93 -10.53 0.46
CA LEU A 33 -1.52 -10.16 0.37
C LEU A 33 -1.32 -8.83 1.08
N MET A 34 -0.43 -8.81 2.07
CA MET A 34 -0.03 -7.58 2.72
C MET A 34 1.25 -7.07 2.07
N VAL A 35 1.22 -5.83 1.60
CA VAL A 35 2.39 -5.18 1.04
C VAL A 35 2.94 -4.20 2.06
N GLU A 36 4.16 -4.45 2.47
CA GLU A 36 4.90 -3.57 3.38
C GLU A 36 6.16 -3.12 2.68
N GLY A 37 6.73 -2.04 3.14
CA GLY A 37 8.01 -1.60 2.62
C GLY A 37 8.05 -0.10 2.43
N GLY A 38 9.06 0.35 1.70
CA GLY A 38 9.25 1.77 1.46
C GLY A 38 8.32 2.34 0.41
N ALA A 39 8.47 3.64 0.17
CA ALA A 39 7.64 4.38 -0.77
C ALA A 39 7.70 3.81 -2.20
N GLU A 40 8.84 3.30 -2.63
CA GLU A 40 8.97 2.75 -3.98
C GLU A 40 8.11 1.52 -4.19
N THR A 41 8.12 0.59 -3.22
CA THR A 41 7.29 -0.61 -3.29
C THR A 41 5.81 -0.25 -3.28
N ALA A 42 5.40 0.62 -2.37
CA ALA A 42 4.01 1.07 -2.30
C ALA A 42 3.58 1.75 -3.61
N ARG A 43 4.41 2.62 -4.13
CA ARG A 43 4.13 3.34 -5.38
C ARG A 43 3.98 2.38 -6.56
N ALA A 44 4.82 1.35 -6.63
CA ALA A 44 4.75 0.36 -7.70
C ALA A 44 3.41 -0.39 -7.69
N PHE A 45 2.94 -0.81 -6.52
CA PHE A 45 1.66 -1.50 -6.42
C PHE A 45 0.47 -0.57 -6.69
N LEU A 46 0.53 0.66 -6.19
CA LEU A 46 -0.51 1.65 -6.46
C LEU A 46 -0.59 2.00 -7.95
N ALA A 47 0.55 2.22 -8.58
CA ALA A 47 0.60 2.54 -10.01
C ALA A 47 0.07 1.39 -10.87
N ALA A 48 0.25 0.15 -10.43
CA ALA A 48 -0.23 -1.02 -11.14
C ALA A 48 -1.72 -1.29 -10.91
N GLY A 49 -2.38 -0.52 -10.04
CA GLY A 49 -3.80 -0.71 -9.75
C GLY A 49 -4.13 -1.97 -8.97
N LEU A 50 -3.18 -2.48 -8.22
CA LEU A 50 -3.31 -3.78 -7.53
C LEU A 50 -3.63 -3.66 -6.04
N VAL A 51 -3.91 -2.46 -5.55
CA VAL A 51 -4.17 -2.22 -4.14
C VAL A 51 -5.67 -2.08 -3.90
N ASP A 52 -6.23 -2.92 -3.06
CA ASP A 52 -7.66 -2.89 -2.73
C ASP A 52 -7.93 -2.11 -1.44
N ARG A 53 -6.97 -2.11 -0.52
CA ARG A 53 -7.10 -1.47 0.78
C ARG A 53 -5.81 -0.78 1.15
N LEU A 54 -5.93 0.48 1.60
CA LEU A 54 -4.82 1.26 2.14
C LEU A 54 -5.00 1.38 3.64
N MET A 55 -3.94 1.07 4.38
CA MET A 55 -3.90 1.28 5.82
C MET A 55 -2.80 2.30 6.10
N LEU A 56 -3.20 3.50 6.49
CA LEU A 56 -2.29 4.61 6.69
C LEU A 56 -2.18 4.95 8.17
N TYR A 57 -0.99 4.80 8.70
CA TYR A 57 -0.67 5.19 10.08
C TYR A 57 -0.02 6.56 10.03
N ARG A 58 -0.67 7.54 10.65
CA ARG A 58 -0.19 8.91 10.65
C ARG A 58 0.26 9.29 12.05
N ALA A 59 1.53 9.69 12.15
CA ALA A 59 2.08 10.23 13.39
C ALA A 59 1.78 11.72 13.47
N PRO A 60 1.67 12.28 14.70
CA PRO A 60 1.39 13.71 14.86
C PRO A 60 2.60 14.62 14.57
N ILE A 61 3.74 14.04 14.28
CA ILE A 61 4.97 14.80 14.00
C ILE A 61 5.41 14.57 12.57
N GLU A 62 5.93 15.64 11.94
CA GLU A 62 6.57 15.53 10.64
C GLU A 62 8.06 15.30 10.85
N ILE A 63 8.58 14.28 10.16
CA ILE A 63 10.01 14.02 10.14
C ILE A 63 10.54 14.69 8.87
N GLY A 64 11.31 15.76 9.03
CA GLY A 64 11.94 16.43 7.90
C GLY A 64 12.91 15.50 7.20
N GLY A 65 12.96 15.55 5.88
CA GLY A 65 13.87 14.71 5.11
C GLY A 65 13.68 14.89 3.62
N ASP A 66 14.63 14.37 2.86
CA ASP A 66 14.63 14.47 1.40
C ASP A 66 13.74 13.44 0.73
N LEU A 67 13.27 12.44 1.50
CA LEU A 67 12.41 11.37 0.99
C LEU A 67 11.05 11.44 1.69
N PRO A 68 10.13 12.27 1.19
CA PRO A 68 8.79 12.29 1.75
C PRO A 68 8.10 10.95 1.51
N ALA A 69 7.20 10.58 2.40
CA ALA A 69 6.26 9.50 2.14
C ALA A 69 5.43 9.90 0.91
N LEU A 70 4.57 9.03 0.45
CA LEU A 70 3.82 9.25 -0.79
C LEU A 70 2.96 10.52 -0.71
N PRO A 71 3.32 11.61 -1.40
CA PRO A 71 2.54 12.85 -1.35
C PRO A 71 1.13 12.69 -1.91
N GLU A 72 0.91 11.73 -2.79
CA GLU A 72 -0.39 11.41 -3.35
C GLU A 72 -1.34 10.75 -2.35
N LEU A 73 -0.83 10.33 -1.18
CA LEU A 73 -1.64 9.70 -0.13
C LEU A 73 -1.97 10.65 1.02
N THR A 74 -2.01 11.94 0.76
CA THR A 74 -2.54 12.87 1.75
C THR A 74 -4.05 12.65 1.90
N ALA A 75 -4.58 12.93 3.09
CA ALA A 75 -6.02 12.78 3.34
C ALA A 75 -6.82 13.56 2.32
N GLU A 76 -6.39 14.79 2.00
CA GLU A 76 -7.07 15.65 1.06
C GLU A 76 -7.14 15.03 -0.34
N ARG A 77 -6.04 14.50 -0.84
CA ARG A 77 -6.00 13.88 -2.16
C ARG A 77 -6.83 12.60 -2.23
N LEU A 78 -6.79 11.80 -1.18
CA LEU A 78 -7.58 10.57 -1.12
C LEU A 78 -9.07 10.86 -1.10
N GLU A 79 -9.49 11.88 -0.35
CA GLU A 79 -10.89 12.27 -0.27
C GLU A 79 -11.42 12.82 -1.59
N HIS A 80 -10.58 13.49 -2.36
CA HIS A 80 -10.98 14.11 -3.62
C HIS A 80 -10.79 13.21 -4.85
N SER A 81 -10.12 12.08 -4.69
CA SER A 81 -9.79 11.22 -5.85
C SER A 81 -10.99 10.50 -6.44
N GLY A 82 -12.00 10.21 -5.63
CA GLY A 82 -13.13 9.39 -6.06
C GLY A 82 -12.81 7.89 -6.16
N ASP A 83 -11.54 7.52 -6.04
CA ASP A 83 -11.10 6.14 -6.15
C ASP A 83 -11.07 5.41 -4.82
N TRP A 84 -11.07 6.15 -3.73
CA TRP A 84 -10.91 5.61 -2.38
C TRP A 84 -11.99 6.13 -1.45
N ALA A 85 -12.50 5.26 -0.59
CA ALA A 85 -13.44 5.63 0.46
C ALA A 85 -12.83 5.37 1.82
N LEU A 86 -12.90 6.34 2.72
CA LEU A 86 -12.49 6.17 4.10
C LEU A 86 -13.52 5.29 4.82
N THR A 87 -13.10 4.12 5.26
CA THR A 87 -14.00 3.16 5.92
C THR A 87 -13.76 3.07 7.42
N GLU A 88 -12.58 3.47 7.90
CA GLU A 88 -12.29 3.46 9.31
C GLU A 88 -11.27 4.54 9.64
N ARG A 89 -11.46 5.18 10.80
CA ARG A 89 -10.46 6.05 11.40
C ARG A 89 -10.39 5.72 12.87
N ARG A 90 -9.21 5.39 13.35
CA ARG A 90 -9.01 4.95 14.72
C ARG A 90 -7.81 5.66 15.32
N GLN A 91 -7.97 6.11 16.56
CA GLN A 91 -6.86 6.68 17.32
C GLN A 91 -6.10 5.56 18.01
N LEU A 92 -4.79 5.50 17.77
CA LEU A 92 -3.88 4.52 18.35
C LEU A 92 -2.81 5.27 19.15
N GLY A 93 -3.08 5.54 20.42
CA GLY A 93 -2.18 6.38 21.20
C GLY A 93 -2.12 7.77 20.60
N SER A 94 -0.93 8.22 20.21
CA SER A 94 -0.73 9.52 19.54
C SER A 94 -0.88 9.42 18.02
N ASP A 95 -0.92 8.22 17.46
CA ASP A 95 -1.04 8.01 16.03
C ASP A 95 -2.50 7.80 15.61
N THR A 96 -2.77 8.03 14.34
CA THR A 96 -4.09 7.77 13.77
C THR A 96 -3.96 6.73 12.67
N LEU A 97 -4.82 5.71 12.71
CA LEU A 97 -4.97 4.75 11.63
C LEU A 97 -6.15 5.16 10.77
N GLU A 98 -5.92 5.28 9.46
CA GLU A 98 -6.97 5.50 8.48
C GLU A 98 -6.98 4.33 7.51
N VAL A 99 -8.17 3.78 7.26
CA VAL A 99 -8.34 2.68 6.31
C VAL A 99 -9.20 3.16 5.15
N TYR A 100 -8.67 3.01 3.95
CA TYR A 100 -9.35 3.36 2.71
C TYR A 100 -9.56 2.10 1.88
N GLU A 101 -10.77 1.97 1.33
CA GLU A 101 -11.10 0.88 0.41
C GLU A 101 -11.20 1.46 -1.00
N ARG A 102 -10.70 0.71 -1.99
CA ARG A 102 -10.84 1.11 -3.38
C ARG A 102 -12.29 1.07 -3.79
N GLN A 103 -12.77 2.15 -4.37
CA GLN A 103 -14.11 2.20 -4.92
C GLN A 103 -14.18 1.40 -6.21
N PRO A 104 -15.23 0.61 -6.41
CA PRO A 104 -15.41 -0.06 -7.69
C PRO A 104 -15.63 0.96 -8.80
N CYS A 105 -15.10 0.66 -9.98
CA CYS A 105 -15.39 1.48 -11.15
C CYS A 105 -16.87 1.44 -11.42
N SER A 106 -17.48 2.62 -11.47
CA SER A 106 -18.88 2.76 -11.84
C SER A 106 -18.95 2.72 -13.37
N LEU A 107 -19.51 1.68 -13.89
CA LEU A 107 -19.79 1.56 -15.33
C LEU A 107 -21.19 2.08 -15.59
N GLU A 108 -21.28 3.32 -15.94
CA GLU A 108 -22.57 3.91 -16.30
C GLU A 108 -22.57 4.37 -17.74
#